data_8fd7d9336f98a1f794486eca97e98bbd
#
_entry.id   8fd7d9336f98a1f794486eca97e98bbd
#
_cell.length_a   1.000
_cell.length_b   1.000
_cell.length_c   1.000
_cell.angle_alpha   90.00
_cell.angle_beta   90.00
_cell.angle_gamma   90.00
#
_symmetry.space_group_name_H-M   'P 1'
#
loop_
_entity.id
_entity.type
_entity.pdbx_description
1 polymer ?
#
loop_
_entity_poly.entity_id
_entity_poly.type
_entity_poly.pdbx_seq_one_letter_code
_entity_poly.pdbx_strand_id
1 'polypeptide(L)'
;MSHIKVLCVENRPEYMGALKYMLETAGYEVTSATTGDQALRLLTTQDVDGVLLEYDLPDAAGSAVRAEMKRIKPDVPVLLFAGAGSQTPFLLRFLDAYLQSPARLESDLRDMDGR
;
A
#
# COMPACT_ATOMS: atom_id res chain seq x y z
N MET A 1 1.75 -8.60 21.58
CA MET A 1 2.35 -7.62 20.67
C MET A 1 1.40 -7.34 19.52
N SER A 2 1.22 -6.08 19.20
CA SER A 2 0.42 -5.72 18.05
C SER A 2 1.26 -5.87 16.78
N HIS A 3 0.67 -6.46 15.75
CA HIS A 3 1.30 -6.54 14.44
C HIS A 3 1.13 -5.22 13.69
N ILE A 4 2.07 -4.91 12.81
CA ILE A 4 1.91 -3.81 11.86
C ILE A 4 0.82 -4.21 10.87
N LYS A 5 -0.17 -3.34 10.70
CA LYS A 5 -1.33 -3.59 9.87
C LYS A 5 -1.18 -2.89 8.53
N VAL A 6 -1.25 -3.66 7.44
CA VAL A 6 -1.09 -3.16 6.09
C VAL A 6 -2.38 -3.37 5.30
N LEU A 7 -2.86 -2.32 4.66
CA LEU A 7 -3.94 -2.41 3.68
C LEU A 7 -3.29 -2.61 2.31
N CYS A 8 -3.55 -3.75 1.70
CA CYS A 8 -3.01 -4.10 0.38
C CYS A 8 -4.11 -4.00 -0.65
N VAL A 9 -3.91 -3.18 -1.68
CA VAL A 9 -4.91 -2.88 -2.70
C VAL A 9 -4.41 -3.36 -4.06
N GLU A 10 -5.02 -4.41 -4.57
CA GLU A 10 -4.65 -5.04 -5.84
C GLU A 10 -5.85 -5.84 -6.36
N ASN A 11 -6.20 -5.66 -7.63
CA ASN A 11 -7.39 -6.32 -8.19
C ASN A 11 -7.10 -7.67 -8.85
N ARG A 12 -5.85 -7.99 -9.14
CA ARG A 12 -5.48 -9.25 -9.80
C ARG A 12 -5.22 -10.33 -8.75
N PRO A 13 -6.01 -11.42 -8.74
CA PRO A 13 -5.94 -12.41 -7.65
C PRO A 13 -4.54 -13.03 -7.47
N GLU A 14 -3.85 -13.34 -8.55
CA GLU A 14 -2.51 -13.95 -8.47
C GLU A 14 -1.51 -13.00 -7.84
N TYR A 15 -1.59 -11.71 -8.11
CA TYR A 15 -0.70 -10.72 -7.52
C TYR A 15 -1.09 -10.42 -6.07
N MET A 16 -2.39 -10.34 -5.79
CA MET A 16 -2.85 -10.18 -4.42
C MET A 16 -2.41 -11.35 -3.55
N GLY A 17 -2.54 -12.59 -4.06
CA GLY A 17 -2.11 -13.76 -3.33
C GLY A 17 -0.61 -13.74 -3.00
N ALA A 18 0.21 -13.34 -3.97
CA ALA A 18 1.65 -13.23 -3.78
C ALA A 18 2.01 -12.15 -2.75
N LEU A 19 1.41 -10.97 -2.87
CA LEU A 19 1.64 -9.87 -1.95
C LEU A 19 1.22 -10.22 -0.53
N LYS A 20 0.04 -10.79 -0.39
CA LYS A 20 -0.48 -11.17 0.91
C LYS A 20 0.42 -12.23 1.57
N TYR A 21 0.80 -13.25 0.81
CA TYR A 21 1.70 -14.29 1.32
C TYR A 21 3.01 -13.71 1.81
N MET A 22 3.63 -12.86 1.01
CA MET A 22 4.92 -12.23 1.36
C MET A 22 4.80 -11.36 2.59
N LEU A 23 3.75 -10.55 2.67
CA LEU A 23 3.54 -9.64 3.80
C LEU A 23 3.26 -10.42 5.08
N GLU A 24 2.40 -11.42 5.02
CA GLU A 24 2.06 -12.23 6.20
C GLU A 24 3.27 -13.05 6.68
N THR A 25 4.06 -13.58 5.76
CA THR A 25 5.29 -14.31 6.09
C THR A 25 6.30 -13.38 6.78
N ALA A 26 6.31 -12.10 6.41
CA ALA A 26 7.19 -11.10 7.03
C ALA A 26 6.65 -10.59 8.38
N GLY A 27 5.47 -11.04 8.81
CA GLY A 27 4.90 -10.69 10.11
C GLY A 27 3.88 -9.57 10.08
N TYR A 28 3.47 -9.10 8.91
CA TYR A 28 2.42 -8.08 8.79
C TYR A 28 1.04 -8.70 8.87
N GLU A 29 0.12 -7.94 9.45
CA GLU A 29 -1.31 -8.28 9.41
C GLU A 29 -1.91 -7.57 8.19
N VAL A 30 -2.51 -8.33 7.27
CA VAL A 30 -2.93 -7.80 5.96
C VAL A 30 -4.44 -7.74 5.87
N THR A 31 -4.94 -6.56 5.51
CA THR A 31 -6.32 -6.37 5.03
C THR A 31 -6.23 -6.12 3.53
N SER A 32 -7.08 -6.77 2.76
CA SER A 32 -7.02 -6.68 1.30
C SER A 32 -8.24 -5.97 0.72
N ALA A 33 -8.00 -5.22 -0.36
CA ALA A 33 -9.04 -4.56 -1.14
C ALA A 33 -8.74 -4.76 -2.62
N THR A 34 -9.79 -4.87 -3.44
CA THR A 34 -9.65 -5.09 -4.88
C THR A 34 -10.03 -3.88 -5.71
N THR A 35 -10.62 -2.86 -5.10
CA THR A 35 -11.01 -1.62 -5.78
C THR A 35 -10.60 -0.41 -4.93
N GLY A 36 -10.52 0.74 -5.57
CA GLY A 36 -10.24 2.00 -4.88
C GLY A 36 -11.33 2.35 -3.87
N ASP A 37 -12.59 2.14 -4.24
CA ASP A 37 -13.72 2.42 -3.35
C ASP A 37 -13.68 1.55 -2.09
N GLN A 38 -13.45 0.26 -2.25
CA GLN A 38 -13.32 -0.64 -1.11
C GLN A 38 -12.13 -0.24 -0.22
N ALA A 39 -11.03 0.12 -0.83
CA ALA A 39 -9.82 0.54 -0.10
C ALA A 39 -10.10 1.78 0.75
N LEU A 40 -10.79 2.77 0.20
CA LEU A 40 -11.12 3.99 0.94
C LEU A 40 -12.06 3.69 2.11
N ARG A 41 -13.03 2.81 1.92
CA ARG A 41 -13.94 2.41 3.01
C ARG A 41 -13.19 1.70 4.12
N LEU A 42 -12.28 0.78 3.78
CA LEU A 42 -11.49 0.06 4.76
C LEU A 42 -10.55 1.00 5.52
N LEU A 43 -9.93 1.94 4.82
CA LEU A 43 -9.06 2.93 5.45
C LEU A 43 -9.83 3.77 6.49
N THR A 44 -11.08 4.10 6.18
CA THR A 44 -11.92 4.91 7.06
C THR A 44 -12.39 4.12 8.31
N THR A 45 -12.66 2.82 8.14
CA THR A 45 -13.28 2.01 9.20
C THR A 45 -12.31 1.19 10.02
N GLN A 46 -11.07 1.03 9.58
CA GLN A 46 -10.07 0.21 10.26
C GLN A 46 -8.80 0.99 10.52
N ASP A 47 -8.09 0.61 11.57
CA ASP A 47 -6.75 1.13 11.83
C ASP A 47 -5.75 0.39 10.96
N VAL A 48 -5.00 1.13 10.14
CA VAL A 48 -3.89 0.56 9.39
C VAL A 48 -2.66 1.43 9.59
N ASP A 49 -1.50 0.79 9.54
CA ASP A 49 -0.22 1.47 9.72
C ASP A 49 0.38 1.91 8.40
N GLY A 50 -0.04 1.29 7.31
CA GLY A 50 0.43 1.67 5.99
C GLY A 50 -0.43 1.03 4.90
N VAL A 51 -0.30 1.56 3.68
CA VAL A 51 -1.05 1.09 2.52
C VAL A 51 -0.08 0.77 1.39
N LEU A 52 -0.28 -0.39 0.78
CA LEU A 52 0.39 -0.80 -0.45
C LEU A 52 -0.67 -0.75 -1.55
N LEU A 53 -0.54 0.17 -2.50
CA LEU A 53 -1.60 0.54 -3.42
C LEU A 53 -1.17 0.39 -4.87
N GLU A 54 -1.88 -0.46 -5.62
CA GLU A 54 -1.68 -0.63 -7.06
C GLU A 54 -2.19 0.59 -7.83
N TYR A 55 -1.43 1.04 -8.81
CA TYR A 55 -1.81 2.17 -9.67
C TYR A 55 -3.02 1.84 -10.55
N ASP A 56 -3.03 0.65 -11.16
CA ASP A 56 -4.07 0.23 -12.09
C ASP A 56 -5.19 -0.50 -11.36
N LEU A 57 -6.22 0.24 -10.97
CA LEU A 57 -7.40 -0.34 -10.34
C LEU A 57 -8.60 -0.25 -11.27
N PRO A 58 -9.59 -1.15 -11.12
CA PRO A 58 -10.73 -1.21 -12.06
C PRO A 58 -11.62 0.01 -12.03
N ASP A 59 -11.68 0.72 -10.91
CA ASP A 59 -12.62 1.84 -10.72
C ASP A 59 -11.94 3.21 -10.68
N ALA A 60 -10.61 3.27 -10.56
CA ALA A 60 -9.91 4.55 -10.48
C ALA A 60 -8.41 4.36 -10.67
N ALA A 61 -7.72 5.42 -11.04
CA ALA A 61 -6.26 5.43 -11.02
C ALA A 61 -5.77 5.46 -9.57
N GLY A 62 -4.75 4.66 -9.27
CA GLY A 62 -4.17 4.60 -7.93
C GLY A 62 -3.71 5.95 -7.41
N SER A 63 -3.20 6.84 -8.29
CA SER A 63 -2.79 8.18 -7.89
C SER A 63 -3.95 9.01 -7.32
N ALA A 64 -5.14 8.87 -7.91
CA ALA A 64 -6.34 9.55 -7.42
C ALA A 64 -6.78 8.98 -6.07
N VAL A 65 -6.72 7.66 -5.93
CA VAL A 65 -7.05 6.98 -4.67
C VAL A 65 -6.06 7.39 -3.57
N ARG A 66 -4.78 7.46 -3.90
CA ARG A 66 -3.75 7.89 -2.95
C ARG A 66 -4.00 9.31 -2.45
N ALA A 67 -4.34 10.22 -3.35
CA ALA A 67 -4.63 11.60 -2.98
C ALA A 67 -5.79 11.67 -1.97
N GLU A 68 -6.85 10.89 -2.20
CA GLU A 68 -7.99 10.83 -1.30
C GLU A 68 -7.61 10.20 0.05
N MET A 69 -6.79 9.13 0.03
CA MET A 69 -6.28 8.51 1.26
C MET A 69 -5.50 9.51 2.10
N LYS A 70 -4.63 10.30 1.48
CA LYS A 70 -3.82 11.31 2.18
C LYS A 70 -4.68 12.45 2.71
N ARG A 71 -5.80 12.73 2.07
CA ARG A 71 -6.77 13.71 2.57
C ARG A 71 -7.48 13.18 3.83
N ILE A 72 -7.87 11.91 3.81
CA ILE A 72 -8.63 11.28 4.91
C ILE A 72 -7.73 11.00 6.12
N LYS A 73 -6.57 10.40 5.88
CA LYS A 73 -5.61 10.03 6.93
C LYS A 73 -4.19 10.45 6.51
N PRO A 74 -3.86 11.73 6.68
CA PRO A 74 -2.59 12.26 6.18
C PRO A 74 -1.34 11.62 6.77
N ASP A 75 -1.45 11.02 7.96
CA ASP A 75 -0.31 10.41 8.64
C ASP A 75 -0.05 8.96 8.24
N VAL A 76 -0.97 8.34 7.51
CA VAL A 76 -0.79 6.95 7.06
C VAL A 76 0.01 6.95 5.77
N PRO A 77 1.18 6.31 5.76
CA PRO A 77 1.98 6.22 4.54
C PRO A 77 1.29 5.35 3.48
N VAL A 78 1.34 5.81 2.23
CA VAL A 78 0.76 5.11 1.08
C VAL A 78 1.84 4.91 0.03
N LEU A 79 2.23 3.66 -0.19
CA LEU A 79 3.21 3.30 -1.21
C LEU A 79 2.46 2.89 -2.47
N LEU A 80 2.58 3.71 -3.51
CA LEU A 80 1.96 3.46 -4.81
C LEU A 80 2.93 2.66 -5.69
N PHE A 81 2.43 1.62 -6.32
CA PHE A 81 3.24 0.78 -7.21
C PHE A 81 2.46 0.43 -8.47
N ALA A 82 3.19 0.02 -9.51
CA ALA A 82 2.60 -0.43 -10.77
C ALA A 82 3.12 -1.83 -11.09
N GLY A 83 2.21 -2.83 -11.11
CA GLY A 83 2.55 -4.20 -11.43
C GLY A 83 3.37 -4.89 -10.34
N ALA A 84 2.72 -5.71 -9.52
CA ALA A 84 3.38 -6.39 -8.40
C ALA A 84 4.31 -7.51 -8.85
N GLY A 85 3.87 -8.34 -9.75
CA GLY A 85 4.58 -9.47 -10.37
C GLY A 85 5.95 -9.79 -9.82
N SER A 86 6.97 -9.64 -10.66
CA SER A 86 8.36 -9.93 -10.32
C SER A 86 8.97 -8.92 -9.34
N GLN A 87 8.28 -7.81 -9.07
CA GLN A 87 8.77 -6.77 -8.15
C GLN A 87 8.34 -7.00 -6.70
N THR A 88 7.59 -8.05 -6.41
CA THR A 88 7.07 -8.31 -5.07
C THR A 88 8.15 -8.26 -3.97
N PRO A 89 9.32 -8.93 -4.11
CA PRO A 89 10.35 -8.84 -3.08
C PRO A 89 10.90 -7.42 -2.87
N PHE A 90 11.04 -6.66 -3.94
CA PHE A 90 11.47 -5.26 -3.87
C PHE A 90 10.44 -4.41 -3.11
N LEU A 91 9.16 -4.62 -3.43
CA LEU A 91 8.08 -3.90 -2.75
C LEU A 91 8.05 -4.19 -1.26
N LEU A 92 8.29 -5.44 -0.87
CA LEU A 92 8.33 -5.81 0.54
C LEU A 92 9.46 -5.09 1.28
N ARG A 93 10.64 -5.05 0.69
CA ARG A 93 11.80 -4.35 1.28
C ARG A 93 11.54 -2.84 1.39
N PHE A 94 10.94 -2.26 0.37
CA PHE A 94 10.58 -0.85 0.36
C PHE A 94 9.54 -0.54 1.43
N LEU A 95 8.53 -1.38 1.57
CA LEU A 95 7.49 -1.20 2.58
C LEU A 95 8.06 -1.27 3.99
N ASP A 96 8.97 -2.20 4.24
CA ASP A 96 9.62 -2.35 5.53
C ASP A 96 10.35 -1.06 5.93
N ALA A 97 11.17 -0.53 5.02
CA ALA A 97 11.88 0.73 5.25
C ALA A 97 10.90 1.90 5.40
N TYR A 98 9.84 1.90 4.59
CA TYR A 98 8.82 2.94 4.60
C TYR A 98 8.11 3.02 5.95
N LEU A 99 7.75 1.88 6.52
CA LEU A 99 7.06 1.83 7.81
C LEU A 99 7.96 2.21 8.98
N GLN A 100 9.27 2.02 8.82
CA GLN A 100 10.23 2.42 9.86
C GLN A 100 10.59 3.90 9.81
N SER A 101 10.53 4.53 8.63
CA SER A 101 10.86 5.94 8.45
C SER A 101 9.99 6.57 7.37
N PRO A 102 8.66 6.62 7.59
CA PRO A 102 7.73 6.99 6.51
C PRO A 102 7.94 8.38 5.95
N ALA A 103 8.21 9.37 6.79
CA ALA A 103 8.38 10.76 6.32
C ALA A 103 9.59 10.90 5.41
N ARG A 104 10.70 10.28 5.76
CA ARG A 104 11.93 10.34 4.95
C ARG A 104 11.75 9.60 3.64
N LEU A 105 11.13 8.43 3.69
CA LEU A 105 10.94 7.62 2.49
C LEU A 105 9.96 8.28 1.52
N GLU A 106 8.91 8.94 2.02
CA GLU A 106 7.99 9.69 1.15
C GLU A 106 8.73 10.80 0.40
N SER A 107 9.63 11.50 1.06
CA SER A 107 10.46 12.52 0.43
C SER A 107 11.33 11.91 -0.66
N ASP A 108 11.99 10.78 -0.37
CA ASP A 108 12.85 10.09 -1.32
C ASP A 108 12.06 9.61 -2.55
N LEU A 109 10.85 9.09 -2.33
CA LEU A 109 9.99 8.65 -3.42
C LEU A 109 9.56 9.80 -4.32
N ARG A 110 9.30 10.98 -3.76
CA ARG A 110 8.99 12.16 -4.57
C ARG A 110 10.16 12.55 -5.44
N ASP A 111 11.37 12.48 -4.92
CA ASP A 111 12.59 12.77 -5.68
C ASP A 111 12.77 11.77 -6.81
N MET A 112 12.49 10.50 -6.56
CA MET A 112 12.55 9.45 -7.58
C MET A 112 11.55 9.66 -8.71
N ASP A 113 10.39 10.24 -8.41
CA ASP A 113 9.37 10.57 -9.40
C ASP A 113 9.70 11.83 -10.21
N GLY A 114 10.79 12.50 -9.90
CA GLY A 114 11.22 13.71 -10.60
C GLY A 114 10.42 14.95 -10.21
N ARG A 115 9.87 14.98 -9.02
CA ARG A 115 9.04 16.11 -8.55
C ARG A 115 9.72 16.91 -7.46
#